data_13aec1cf306b2f51cc5387d1c5689b8a
#
_entry.id   13aec1cf306b2f51cc5387d1c5689b8a
#
_cell.length_a   1.000
_cell.length_b   1.000
_cell.length_c   1.000
_cell.angle_alpha   90.00
_cell.angle_beta   90.00
_cell.angle_gamma   90.00
#
_symmetry.space_group_name_H-M   'P 1'
#
loop_
_entity.id
_entity.type
_entity.pdbx_description
1 polymer ?
#
loop_
_entity_poly.entity_id
_entity_poly.type
_entity_poly.pdbx_seq_one_letter_code
_entity_poly.pdbx_strand_id
1 'polypeptide(L)'
;MEKTNILVVDDLRSMRLTLGGILEDEGHNVVTVENGYQAIDAVRKTHFDIIFMDIKMPGIDGVQTYREVKKIDPGAAVIMMTAYSVEDLVKEALSEGAYTVVYKSFDIGRIIAIIEELARQRILILVVDDKFGDRETLRTILEDKGYRVATARDGAETIEMVKSRHYNIIFLDVILPDMNGVETYEKVKEVDPRATVIMMTGYSEEELVKRAISQGAYTCIYKPYDAEKVLALIEDIAREKKEWTQQMPPLS
;
A
#
# COMPACT_ATOMS: atom_id res chain seq x y z
N MET A 1 -6.57 1.78 -10.98
CA MET A 1 -6.40 1.77 -9.51
C MET A 1 -6.86 0.44 -8.94
N GLU A 2 -6.26 0.00 -7.85
CA GLU A 2 -6.61 -1.22 -7.17
C GLU A 2 -7.98 -1.09 -6.50
N LYS A 3 -8.82 -2.15 -6.55
CA LYS A 3 -10.13 -2.15 -5.89
C LYS A 3 -9.92 -2.21 -4.38
N THR A 4 -10.13 -1.10 -3.72
CA THR A 4 -10.06 -0.97 -2.25
C THR A 4 -11.45 -1.16 -1.66
N ASN A 5 -11.58 -1.90 -0.57
CA ASN A 5 -12.83 -2.01 0.17
C ASN A 5 -12.98 -0.80 1.08
N ILE A 6 -13.95 0.04 0.80
CA ILE A 6 -14.14 1.31 1.48
C ILE A 6 -15.49 1.30 2.21
N LEU A 7 -15.49 1.71 3.48
CA LEU A 7 -16.70 2.00 4.25
C LEU A 7 -16.88 3.52 4.36
N VAL A 8 -18.06 4.01 4.03
CA VAL A 8 -18.43 5.41 4.23
C VAL A 8 -19.50 5.48 5.32
N VAL A 9 -19.20 6.15 6.41
CA VAL A 9 -20.06 6.30 7.59
C VAL A 9 -20.44 7.77 7.77
N ASP A 10 -21.68 8.12 7.52
CA ASP A 10 -22.17 9.50 7.62
C ASP A 10 -23.69 9.48 7.82
N ASP A 11 -24.24 10.30 8.70
CA ASP A 11 -25.69 10.36 8.94
C ASP A 11 -26.44 11.07 7.79
N LEU A 12 -25.77 11.95 7.05
CA LEU A 12 -26.32 12.65 5.90
C LEU A 12 -26.37 11.75 4.66
N ARG A 13 -27.57 11.39 4.21
CA ARG A 13 -27.77 10.58 3.00
C ARG A 13 -27.09 11.16 1.76
N SER A 14 -27.15 12.50 1.59
CA SER A 14 -26.51 13.17 0.46
C SER A 14 -24.99 12.93 0.43
N MET A 15 -24.34 12.98 1.60
CA MET A 15 -22.90 12.74 1.71
C MET A 15 -22.54 11.29 1.34
N ARG A 16 -23.27 10.32 1.89
CA ARG A 16 -23.09 8.90 1.55
C ARG A 16 -23.24 8.64 0.06
N LEU A 17 -24.27 9.21 -0.60
CA LEU A 17 -24.49 9.03 -2.03
C LEU A 17 -23.41 9.71 -2.88
N THR A 18 -23.00 10.92 -2.52
CA THR A 18 -21.99 11.67 -3.28
C THR A 18 -20.62 11.02 -3.16
N LEU A 19 -20.13 10.81 -1.93
CA LEU A 19 -18.81 10.22 -1.72
C LEU A 19 -18.79 8.76 -2.19
N GLY A 20 -19.82 7.99 -1.84
CA GLY A 20 -19.92 6.58 -2.27
C GLY A 20 -19.93 6.45 -3.79
N GLY A 21 -20.74 7.22 -4.50
CA GLY A 21 -20.80 7.19 -5.96
C GLY A 21 -19.46 7.56 -6.63
N ILE A 22 -18.81 8.63 -6.13
CA ILE A 22 -17.48 9.01 -6.64
C ILE A 22 -16.46 7.88 -6.47
N LEU A 23 -16.42 7.26 -5.29
CA LEU A 23 -15.49 6.17 -5.01
C LEU A 23 -15.79 4.90 -5.82
N GLU A 24 -17.08 4.62 -6.09
CA GLU A 24 -17.51 3.54 -6.99
C GLU A 24 -17.10 3.83 -8.44
N ASP A 25 -17.26 5.07 -8.92
CA ASP A 25 -16.82 5.50 -10.26
C ASP A 25 -15.30 5.39 -10.43
N GLU A 26 -14.51 5.61 -9.36
CA GLU A 26 -13.07 5.36 -9.32
C GLU A 26 -12.71 3.85 -9.24
N GLY A 27 -13.72 2.98 -9.19
CA GLY A 27 -13.55 1.52 -9.27
C GLY A 27 -13.38 0.81 -7.94
N HIS A 28 -13.60 1.47 -6.79
CA HIS A 28 -13.52 0.85 -5.47
C HIS A 28 -14.80 0.07 -5.11
N ASN A 29 -14.69 -0.84 -4.14
CA ASN A 29 -15.85 -1.51 -3.54
C ASN A 29 -16.32 -0.68 -2.35
N VAL A 30 -17.50 -0.08 -2.45
CA VAL A 30 -17.98 0.85 -1.42
C VAL A 30 -19.19 0.29 -0.70
N VAL A 31 -19.17 0.35 0.62
CA VAL A 31 -20.31 0.13 1.50
C VAL A 31 -20.60 1.43 2.21
N THR A 32 -21.89 1.82 2.30
CA THR A 32 -22.28 3.03 3.01
C THR A 32 -23.23 2.70 4.16
N VAL A 33 -23.00 3.32 5.32
CA VAL A 33 -23.84 3.16 6.51
C VAL A 33 -24.12 4.52 7.16
N GLU A 34 -25.22 4.62 7.92
CA GLU A 34 -25.72 5.91 8.40
C GLU A 34 -25.35 6.25 9.85
N ASN A 35 -24.72 5.33 10.60
CA ASN A 35 -24.35 5.57 12.00
C ASN A 35 -23.25 4.63 12.47
N GLY A 36 -22.68 4.92 13.64
CA GLY A 36 -21.59 4.16 14.21
C GLY A 36 -21.93 2.70 14.58
N TYR A 37 -23.17 2.41 14.96
CA TYR A 37 -23.58 1.03 15.25
C TYR A 37 -23.55 0.16 13.99
N GLN A 38 -24.07 0.68 12.88
CA GLN A 38 -24.01 0.00 11.59
C GLN A 38 -22.57 -0.15 11.08
N ALA A 39 -21.70 0.84 11.35
CA ALA A 39 -20.28 0.75 11.01
C ALA A 39 -19.59 -0.39 11.76
N ILE A 40 -19.82 -0.51 13.07
CA ILE A 40 -19.29 -1.60 13.90
C ILE A 40 -19.78 -2.96 13.38
N ASP A 41 -21.07 -3.07 13.06
CA ASP A 41 -21.64 -4.31 12.52
C ASP A 41 -21.10 -4.66 11.13
N ALA A 42 -20.79 -3.68 10.29
CA ALA A 42 -20.18 -3.88 8.98
C ALA A 42 -18.74 -4.41 9.13
N VAL A 43 -17.93 -3.79 9.98
CA VAL A 43 -16.53 -4.19 10.22
C VAL A 43 -16.43 -5.59 10.84
N ARG A 44 -17.39 -6.02 11.64
CA ARG A 44 -17.45 -7.40 12.17
C ARG A 44 -17.65 -8.45 11.08
N LYS A 45 -18.28 -8.09 9.97
CA LYS A 45 -18.64 -9.00 8.88
C LYS A 45 -17.63 -9.00 7.75
N THR A 46 -16.99 -7.86 7.52
CA THR A 46 -16.12 -7.64 6.34
C THR A 46 -14.98 -6.71 6.71
N HIS A 47 -13.78 -7.06 6.27
CA HIS A 47 -12.62 -6.16 6.37
C HIS A 47 -12.76 -4.98 5.40
N PHE A 48 -12.46 -3.78 5.88
CA PHE A 48 -12.37 -2.57 5.08
C PHE A 48 -10.94 -2.02 5.14
N ASP A 49 -10.41 -1.72 3.97
CA ASP A 49 -9.08 -1.12 3.84
C ASP A 49 -9.06 0.31 4.35
N ILE A 50 -10.13 1.05 4.02
CA ILE A 50 -10.30 2.46 4.35
C ILE A 50 -11.72 2.67 4.88
N ILE A 51 -11.83 3.47 5.92
CA ILE A 51 -13.10 3.88 6.51
C ILE A 51 -13.16 5.41 6.56
N PHE A 52 -14.05 6.00 5.79
CA PHE A 52 -14.41 7.41 5.93
C PHE A 52 -15.51 7.52 6.98
N MET A 53 -15.26 8.25 8.07
CA MET A 53 -16.13 8.30 9.24
C MET A 53 -16.46 9.73 9.65
N ASP A 54 -17.74 10.09 9.60
CA ASP A 54 -18.16 11.37 10.16
C ASP A 54 -17.93 11.42 11.68
N ILE A 55 -17.43 12.55 12.16
CA ILE A 55 -17.21 12.77 13.59
C ILE A 55 -18.55 12.95 14.32
N LYS A 56 -19.50 13.71 13.73
CA LYS A 56 -20.77 14.01 14.37
C LYS A 56 -21.89 13.13 13.83
N MET A 57 -22.29 12.14 14.59
CA MET A 57 -23.40 11.25 14.26
C MET A 57 -24.36 11.08 15.45
N PRO A 58 -25.65 10.83 15.21
CA PRO A 58 -26.59 10.48 16.26
C PRO A 58 -26.24 9.15 16.94
N GLY A 59 -26.42 9.09 18.26
CA GLY A 59 -26.12 7.90 19.07
C GLY A 59 -24.68 7.89 19.57
N ILE A 60 -23.83 7.12 18.94
CA ILE A 60 -22.37 7.16 19.21
C ILE A 60 -21.69 8.03 18.16
N ASP A 61 -20.80 8.89 18.59
CA ASP A 61 -20.03 9.76 17.69
C ASP A 61 -18.94 8.99 16.93
N GLY A 62 -18.29 9.67 15.95
CA GLY A 62 -17.26 9.06 15.13
C GLY A 62 -16.02 8.63 15.90
N VAL A 63 -15.64 9.34 16.97
CA VAL A 63 -14.46 9.00 17.78
C VAL A 63 -14.74 7.75 18.62
N GLN A 64 -15.92 7.67 19.23
CA GLN A 64 -16.36 6.47 19.95
C GLN A 64 -16.47 5.26 19.01
N THR A 65 -17.02 5.46 17.80
CA THR A 65 -17.11 4.42 16.77
C THR A 65 -15.72 3.95 16.33
N TYR A 66 -14.79 4.89 16.12
CA TYR A 66 -13.40 4.60 15.79
C TYR A 66 -12.74 3.67 16.77
N ARG A 67 -12.88 3.93 18.08
CA ARG A 67 -12.32 3.07 19.14
C ARG A 67 -12.81 1.62 19.05
N GLU A 68 -14.10 1.44 18.79
CA GLU A 68 -14.68 0.09 18.66
C GLU A 68 -14.23 -0.59 17.36
N VAL A 69 -14.18 0.16 16.25
CA VAL A 69 -13.67 -0.33 14.96
C VAL A 69 -12.23 -0.80 15.10
N LYS A 70 -11.35 0.00 15.72
CA LYS A 70 -9.92 -0.36 15.89
C LYS A 70 -9.69 -1.57 16.78
N LYS A 71 -10.59 -1.91 17.70
CA LYS A 71 -10.53 -3.16 18.46
C LYS A 71 -10.87 -4.39 17.61
N ILE A 72 -11.76 -4.23 16.62
CA ILE A 72 -12.22 -5.31 15.73
C ILE A 72 -11.24 -5.48 14.55
N ASP A 73 -10.88 -4.38 13.92
CA ASP A 73 -9.99 -4.32 12.75
C ASP A 73 -8.90 -3.25 12.95
N PRO A 74 -7.79 -3.60 13.62
CA PRO A 74 -6.66 -2.67 13.81
C PRO A 74 -6.02 -2.21 12.50
N GLY A 75 -6.16 -2.98 11.42
CA GLY A 75 -5.55 -2.71 10.12
C GLY A 75 -6.28 -1.71 9.25
N ALA A 76 -7.55 -1.41 9.53
CA ALA A 76 -8.33 -0.45 8.76
C ALA A 76 -7.77 0.97 8.92
N ALA A 77 -7.52 1.68 7.82
CA ALA A 77 -7.17 3.09 7.86
C ALA A 77 -8.44 3.94 8.02
N VAL A 78 -8.58 4.64 9.15
CA VAL A 78 -9.76 5.47 9.41
C VAL A 78 -9.44 6.93 9.13
N ILE A 79 -10.21 7.53 8.22
CA ILE A 79 -10.16 8.94 7.83
C ILE A 79 -11.38 9.61 8.42
N MET A 80 -11.15 10.53 9.36
CA MET A 80 -12.26 11.26 9.98
C MET A 80 -12.76 12.34 9.04
N MET A 81 -14.08 12.48 8.94
CA MET A 81 -14.73 13.55 8.17
C MET A 81 -15.41 14.52 9.12
N THR A 82 -15.27 15.84 8.91
CA THR A 82 -15.90 16.82 9.80
C THR A 82 -16.31 18.10 9.09
N ALA A 83 -17.35 18.75 9.60
CA ALA A 83 -17.62 20.17 9.38
C ALA A 83 -16.87 20.97 10.45
N TYR A 84 -16.42 22.19 10.15
CA TYR A 84 -15.43 23.05 10.84
C TYR A 84 -15.54 23.29 12.38
N SER A 85 -16.41 22.61 13.14
CA SER A 85 -16.77 23.01 14.50
C SER A 85 -16.41 22.00 15.61
N VAL A 86 -15.37 21.14 15.46
CA VAL A 86 -15.07 20.06 16.41
C VAL A 86 -13.56 19.83 16.63
N GLU A 87 -12.81 20.91 16.83
CA GLU A 87 -11.35 20.83 16.96
C GLU A 87 -10.85 19.85 18.04
N ASP A 88 -11.57 19.78 19.17
CA ASP A 88 -11.17 18.89 20.27
C ASP A 88 -11.36 17.41 19.88
N LEU A 89 -12.46 17.05 19.23
CA LEU A 89 -12.69 15.67 18.74
C LEU A 89 -11.72 15.28 17.61
N VAL A 90 -11.32 16.26 16.78
CA VAL A 90 -10.29 16.06 15.76
C VAL A 90 -8.94 15.73 16.40
N LYS A 91 -8.52 16.50 17.41
CA LYS A 91 -7.29 16.25 18.13
C LYS A 91 -7.32 14.90 18.86
N GLU A 92 -8.44 14.56 19.47
CA GLU A 92 -8.67 13.28 20.13
C GLU A 92 -8.51 12.11 19.15
N ALA A 93 -9.22 12.13 18.02
CA ALA A 93 -9.15 11.08 17.00
C ALA A 93 -7.70 10.87 16.47
N LEU A 94 -6.99 11.96 16.16
CA LEU A 94 -5.61 11.91 15.69
C LEU A 94 -4.65 11.37 16.75
N SER A 95 -4.82 11.78 18.02
CA SER A 95 -4.00 11.27 19.13
C SER A 95 -4.20 9.78 19.40
N GLU A 96 -5.36 9.23 19.04
CA GLU A 96 -5.70 7.82 19.15
C GLU A 96 -5.34 7.00 17.89
N GLY A 97 -4.73 7.65 16.88
CA GLY A 97 -4.19 6.98 15.69
C GLY A 97 -5.13 6.92 14.49
N ALA A 98 -6.14 7.81 14.39
CA ALA A 98 -6.83 8.03 13.13
C ALA A 98 -5.82 8.51 12.07
N TYR A 99 -5.95 8.00 10.84
CA TYR A 99 -4.94 8.27 9.80
C TYR A 99 -4.82 9.75 9.46
N THR A 100 -5.96 10.41 9.24
CA THR A 100 -6.04 11.84 8.96
C THR A 100 -7.47 12.34 9.14
N VAL A 101 -7.65 13.67 9.00
CA VAL A 101 -8.95 14.31 9.00
C VAL A 101 -9.16 15.08 7.71
N VAL A 102 -10.34 14.96 7.12
CA VAL A 102 -10.79 15.75 5.97
C VAL A 102 -12.01 16.57 6.35
N TYR A 103 -12.01 17.83 5.94
CA TYR A 103 -13.14 18.72 6.19
C TYR A 103 -14.22 18.53 5.11
N LYS A 104 -15.48 18.39 5.50
CA LYS A 104 -16.63 18.33 4.58
C LYS A 104 -16.67 19.61 3.74
N SER A 105 -16.94 19.53 2.46
CA SER A 105 -16.58 20.37 1.32
C SER A 105 -15.18 20.06 0.78
N PHE A 106 -14.74 18.78 0.97
CA PHE A 106 -13.43 18.31 0.54
C PHE A 106 -13.28 18.32 -0.99
N ASP A 107 -12.05 18.60 -1.42
CA ASP A 107 -11.62 18.37 -2.78
C ASP A 107 -11.51 16.86 -3.04
N ILE A 108 -12.19 16.38 -4.08
CA ILE A 108 -12.17 14.98 -4.50
C ILE A 108 -10.74 14.52 -4.81
N GLY A 109 -9.92 15.38 -5.44
CA GLY A 109 -8.52 15.09 -5.72
C GLY A 109 -7.74 14.76 -4.44
N ARG A 110 -8.04 15.43 -3.32
CA ARG A 110 -7.43 15.13 -2.02
C ARG A 110 -7.86 13.76 -1.48
N ILE A 111 -9.12 13.38 -1.63
CA ILE A 111 -9.61 12.05 -1.23
C ILE A 111 -8.89 10.95 -2.01
N ILE A 112 -8.80 11.10 -3.34
CA ILE A 112 -8.12 10.15 -4.21
C ILE A 112 -6.63 10.07 -3.83
N ALA A 113 -5.95 11.19 -3.62
CA ALA A 113 -4.55 11.22 -3.22
C ALA A 113 -4.28 10.47 -1.89
N ILE A 114 -5.18 10.58 -0.91
CA ILE A 114 -5.10 9.84 0.36
C ILE A 114 -5.25 8.33 0.12
N ILE A 115 -6.20 7.92 -0.72
CA ILE A 115 -6.42 6.51 -1.05
C ILE A 115 -5.18 5.92 -1.76
N GLU A 116 -4.60 6.65 -2.71
CA GLU A 116 -3.39 6.25 -3.41
C GLU A 116 -2.18 6.15 -2.47
N GLU A 117 -2.04 7.10 -1.55
CA GLU A 117 -0.97 7.07 -0.53
C GLU A 117 -1.09 5.82 0.36
N LEU A 118 -2.30 5.52 0.85
CA LEU A 118 -2.56 4.32 1.65
C LEU A 118 -2.30 3.04 0.85
N ALA A 119 -2.65 3.01 -0.44
CA ALA A 119 -2.35 1.89 -1.31
C ALA A 119 -0.83 1.68 -1.47
N ARG A 120 -0.06 2.77 -1.68
CA ARG A 120 1.41 2.71 -1.76
C ARG A 120 2.07 2.20 -0.48
N GLN A 121 1.58 2.62 0.70
CA GLN A 121 2.09 2.17 2.00
C GLN A 121 1.88 0.66 2.25
N ARG A 122 0.97 0.01 1.53
CA ARG A 122 0.76 -1.44 1.59
C ARG A 122 1.76 -2.23 0.77
N ILE A 123 2.37 -1.63 -0.24
CA ILE A 123 3.37 -2.29 -1.08
C ILE A 123 4.70 -2.31 -0.34
N LEU A 124 5.19 -3.51 -0.02
CA LEU A 124 6.50 -3.71 0.58
C LEU A 124 7.50 -4.08 -0.51
N ILE A 125 8.55 -3.27 -0.65
CA ILE A 125 9.58 -3.40 -1.67
C ILE A 125 10.90 -3.82 -1.02
N LEU A 126 11.63 -4.75 -1.65
CA LEU A 126 13.00 -5.08 -1.29
C LEU A 126 13.93 -4.60 -2.41
N VAL A 127 14.96 -3.84 -2.05
CA VAL A 127 16.01 -3.39 -2.98
C VAL A 127 17.30 -4.13 -2.64
N VAL A 128 17.80 -4.90 -3.60
CA VAL A 128 18.98 -5.76 -3.46
C VAL A 128 20.08 -5.29 -4.37
N ASP A 129 21.19 -4.82 -3.81
CA ASP A 129 22.33 -4.27 -4.54
C ASP A 129 23.56 -4.27 -3.62
N ASP A 130 24.72 -4.70 -4.08
CA ASP A 130 25.95 -4.70 -3.28
C ASP A 130 26.53 -3.30 -3.10
N LYS A 131 26.26 -2.40 -4.06
CA LYS A 131 26.72 -1.02 -4.01
C LYS A 131 25.79 -0.18 -3.14
N PHE A 132 26.30 0.27 -2.02
CA PHE A 132 25.55 1.09 -1.06
C PHE A 132 24.90 2.31 -1.73
N GLY A 133 25.62 3.03 -2.62
CA GLY A 133 25.08 4.22 -3.30
C GLY A 133 23.88 3.94 -4.20
N ASP A 134 23.93 2.86 -5.00
CA ASP A 134 22.84 2.47 -5.90
C ASP A 134 21.62 2.05 -5.09
N ARG A 135 21.82 1.24 -4.04
CA ARG A 135 20.80 0.76 -3.13
C ARG A 135 20.07 1.90 -2.42
N GLU A 136 20.83 2.86 -1.84
CA GLU A 136 20.25 4.00 -1.14
C GLU A 136 19.56 4.99 -2.09
N THR A 137 20.06 5.16 -3.30
CA THR A 137 19.41 5.99 -4.31
C THR A 137 18.02 5.46 -4.64
N LEU A 138 17.90 4.18 -4.95
CA LEU A 138 16.59 3.60 -5.29
C LEU A 138 15.67 3.58 -4.06
N ARG A 139 16.20 3.24 -2.87
CA ARG A 139 15.44 3.31 -1.62
C ARG A 139 14.83 4.69 -1.41
N THR A 140 15.65 5.74 -1.50
CA THR A 140 15.19 7.12 -1.29
C THR A 140 14.11 7.53 -2.30
N ILE A 141 14.30 7.23 -3.59
CA ILE A 141 13.28 7.49 -4.63
C ILE A 141 11.93 6.86 -4.28
N LEU A 142 11.94 5.63 -3.77
CA LEU A 142 10.73 4.89 -3.46
C LEU A 142 10.09 5.36 -2.15
N GLU A 143 10.89 5.59 -1.11
CA GLU A 143 10.40 6.10 0.18
C GLU A 143 9.80 7.50 0.06
N ASP A 144 10.38 8.39 -0.75
CA ASP A 144 9.85 9.74 -1.03
C ASP A 144 8.46 9.69 -1.71
N LYS A 145 8.11 8.57 -2.33
CA LYS A 145 6.80 8.33 -2.94
C LYS A 145 5.83 7.55 -2.04
N GLY A 146 6.22 7.28 -0.80
CA GLY A 146 5.37 6.65 0.20
C GLY A 146 5.39 5.11 0.18
N TYR A 147 6.29 4.47 -0.58
CA TYR A 147 6.46 3.02 -0.52
C TYR A 147 7.24 2.60 0.73
N ARG A 148 6.95 1.40 1.23
CA ARG A 148 7.73 0.79 2.32
C ARG A 148 8.89 0.01 1.71
N VAL A 149 10.12 0.39 2.04
CA VAL A 149 11.32 -0.20 1.44
C VAL A 149 12.19 -0.86 2.49
N ALA A 150 12.64 -2.07 2.19
CA ALA A 150 13.74 -2.75 2.87
C ALA A 150 14.90 -2.91 1.90
N THR A 151 16.09 -3.12 2.41
CA THR A 151 17.30 -3.29 1.58
C THR A 151 18.07 -4.54 1.97
N ALA A 152 18.72 -5.19 1.00
CA ALA A 152 19.67 -6.27 1.19
C ALA A 152 20.93 -6.00 0.34
N ARG A 153 22.10 -6.47 0.79
CA ARG A 153 23.38 -6.23 0.13
C ARG A 153 23.89 -7.40 -0.71
N ASP A 154 23.28 -8.58 -0.52
CA ASP A 154 23.72 -9.82 -1.17
C ASP A 154 22.54 -10.82 -1.28
N GLY A 155 22.78 -11.93 -2.00
CA GLY A 155 21.77 -12.95 -2.20
C GLY A 155 21.41 -13.71 -0.93
N ALA A 156 22.37 -13.96 -0.03
CA ALA A 156 22.11 -14.67 1.21
C ALA A 156 21.19 -13.88 2.15
N GLU A 157 21.46 -12.59 2.34
CA GLU A 157 20.60 -11.68 3.10
C GLU A 157 19.19 -11.60 2.48
N THR A 158 19.12 -11.51 1.14
CA THR A 158 17.85 -11.50 0.41
C THR A 158 17.00 -12.72 0.73
N ILE A 159 17.58 -13.91 0.68
CA ILE A 159 16.86 -15.17 0.95
C ILE A 159 16.37 -15.22 2.39
N GLU A 160 17.18 -14.83 3.37
CA GLU A 160 16.76 -14.79 4.77
C GLU A 160 15.61 -13.77 5.00
N MET A 161 15.66 -12.62 4.35
CA MET A 161 14.59 -11.64 4.42
C MET A 161 13.29 -12.16 3.81
N VAL A 162 13.34 -12.81 2.64
CA VAL A 162 12.16 -13.39 1.97
C VAL A 162 11.58 -14.57 2.76
N LYS A 163 12.39 -15.36 3.46
CA LYS A 163 11.90 -16.39 4.39
C LYS A 163 11.15 -15.80 5.57
N SER A 164 11.55 -14.62 6.04
CA SER A 164 10.95 -13.99 7.21
C SER A 164 9.61 -13.32 6.94
N ARG A 165 9.41 -12.79 5.73
CA ARG A 165 8.18 -12.10 5.30
C ARG A 165 8.08 -11.98 3.78
N HIS A 166 6.86 -11.80 3.28
CA HIS A 166 6.57 -11.53 1.88
C HIS A 166 7.00 -10.11 1.47
N TYR A 167 7.56 -9.98 0.26
CA TYR A 167 7.80 -8.72 -0.43
C TYR A 167 7.00 -8.71 -1.74
N ASN A 168 6.23 -7.64 -1.97
CA ASN A 168 5.41 -7.51 -3.18
C ASN A 168 6.28 -7.38 -4.42
N ILE A 169 7.31 -6.54 -4.32
CA ILE A 169 8.29 -6.29 -5.39
C ILE A 169 9.70 -6.45 -4.84
N ILE A 170 10.57 -7.09 -5.62
CA ILE A 170 11.99 -7.21 -5.32
C ILE A 170 12.76 -6.64 -6.52
N PHE A 171 13.46 -5.54 -6.32
CA PHE A 171 14.47 -5.04 -7.24
C PHE A 171 15.78 -5.75 -6.95
N LEU A 172 16.29 -6.54 -7.88
CA LEU A 172 17.40 -7.46 -7.68
C LEU A 172 18.53 -7.20 -8.68
N ASP A 173 19.69 -6.78 -8.17
CA ASP A 173 20.88 -6.63 -9.01
C ASP A 173 21.30 -7.99 -9.60
N VAL A 174 21.67 -7.99 -10.87
CA VAL A 174 22.20 -9.17 -11.58
C VAL A 174 23.56 -9.56 -11.04
N ILE A 175 24.38 -8.59 -10.62
CA ILE A 175 25.74 -8.83 -10.07
C ILE A 175 25.70 -8.65 -8.55
N LEU A 176 25.89 -9.75 -7.84
CA LEU A 176 26.02 -9.77 -6.38
C LEU A 176 27.31 -10.54 -5.97
N PRO A 177 27.87 -10.26 -4.79
CA PRO A 177 29.20 -10.76 -4.42
C PRO A 177 29.26 -12.24 -4.04
N ASP A 178 28.14 -12.82 -3.56
CA ASP A 178 28.09 -14.19 -3.03
C ASP A 178 27.51 -15.20 -4.04
N MET A 179 26.40 -14.86 -4.64
CA MET A 179 25.75 -15.58 -5.73
C MET A 179 25.16 -14.56 -6.71
N ASN A 180 25.13 -14.88 -7.99
CA ASN A 180 24.59 -13.93 -8.96
C ASN A 180 23.07 -13.71 -8.78
N GLY A 181 22.56 -12.59 -9.32
CA GLY A 181 21.16 -12.24 -9.17
C GLY A 181 20.18 -13.27 -9.75
N VAL A 182 20.57 -14.04 -10.79
CA VAL A 182 19.72 -15.08 -11.37
C VAL A 182 19.60 -16.28 -10.40
N GLU A 183 20.69 -16.70 -9.78
CA GLU A 183 20.65 -17.74 -8.74
C GLU A 183 19.85 -17.28 -7.51
N THR A 184 20.00 -16.01 -7.13
CA THR A 184 19.21 -15.41 -6.06
C THR A 184 17.72 -15.41 -6.43
N TYR A 185 17.37 -15.02 -7.66
CA TYR A 185 16.01 -15.06 -8.19
C TYR A 185 15.39 -16.46 -8.09
N GLU A 186 16.10 -17.49 -8.56
CA GLU A 186 15.63 -18.88 -8.50
C GLU A 186 15.26 -19.28 -7.07
N LYS A 187 16.13 -18.99 -6.09
CA LYS A 187 15.89 -19.28 -4.67
C LYS A 187 14.77 -18.43 -4.06
N VAL A 188 14.66 -17.17 -4.44
CA VAL A 188 13.54 -16.32 -4.02
C VAL A 188 12.23 -16.91 -4.49
N LYS A 189 12.14 -17.38 -5.74
CA LYS A 189 10.92 -17.97 -6.31
C LYS A 189 10.58 -19.33 -5.70
N GLU A 190 11.57 -20.08 -5.20
CA GLU A 190 11.33 -21.31 -4.42
C GLU A 190 10.70 -20.99 -3.05
N VAL A 191 11.13 -19.92 -2.39
CA VAL A 191 10.64 -19.51 -1.06
C VAL A 191 9.31 -18.75 -1.16
N ASP A 192 9.21 -17.79 -2.08
CA ASP A 192 8.02 -16.99 -2.31
C ASP A 192 7.70 -16.85 -3.81
N PRO A 193 6.92 -17.77 -4.36
CA PRO A 193 6.50 -17.73 -5.75
C PRO A 193 5.70 -16.48 -6.15
N ARG A 194 5.08 -15.78 -5.18
CA ARG A 194 4.22 -14.62 -5.44
C ARG A 194 5.01 -13.32 -5.61
N ALA A 195 6.22 -13.24 -5.05
CA ALA A 195 7.06 -12.05 -5.15
C ALA A 195 7.29 -11.67 -6.63
N THR A 196 7.06 -10.42 -6.99
CA THR A 196 7.38 -9.91 -8.33
C THR A 196 8.81 -9.44 -8.33
N VAL A 197 9.66 -10.07 -9.15
CA VAL A 197 11.08 -9.72 -9.22
C VAL A 197 11.39 -8.94 -10.48
N ILE A 198 12.02 -7.78 -10.30
CA ILE A 198 12.53 -6.90 -11.35
C ILE A 198 14.06 -6.97 -11.28
N MET A 199 14.67 -7.40 -12.38
CA MET A 199 16.13 -7.44 -12.44
C MET A 199 16.69 -6.03 -12.62
N MET A 200 17.82 -5.73 -11.99
CA MET A 200 18.56 -4.49 -12.16
C MET A 200 19.93 -4.79 -12.76
N THR A 201 20.37 -4.04 -13.76
CA THR A 201 21.65 -4.33 -14.40
C THR A 201 22.35 -3.06 -14.93
N GLY A 202 23.71 -3.12 -15.04
CA GLY A 202 24.47 -2.34 -16.00
C GLY A 202 24.35 -2.97 -17.40
N TYR A 203 24.83 -2.31 -18.43
CA TYR A 203 24.63 -2.74 -19.83
C TYR A 203 25.37 -4.01 -20.26
N SER A 204 26.14 -4.66 -19.38
CA SER A 204 27.05 -5.77 -19.71
C SER A 204 26.52 -7.18 -19.48
N GLU A 205 25.34 -7.33 -18.88
CA GLU A 205 24.84 -8.62 -18.38
C GLU A 205 23.63 -9.18 -19.16
N GLU A 206 23.55 -8.93 -20.47
CA GLU A 206 22.37 -9.29 -21.31
C GLU A 206 21.98 -10.77 -21.23
N GLU A 207 22.94 -11.69 -21.18
CA GLU A 207 22.65 -13.13 -21.13
C GLU A 207 22.03 -13.55 -19.78
N LEU A 208 22.49 -12.97 -18.68
CA LEU A 208 21.90 -13.23 -17.35
C LEU A 208 20.47 -12.66 -17.27
N VAL A 209 20.26 -11.46 -17.81
CA VAL A 209 18.93 -10.84 -17.90
C VAL A 209 17.97 -11.72 -18.72
N LYS A 210 18.38 -12.15 -19.93
CA LYS A 210 17.58 -13.04 -20.78
C LYS A 210 17.22 -14.33 -20.05
N ARG A 211 18.16 -14.93 -19.31
CA ARG A 211 17.92 -16.13 -18.48
C ARG A 211 16.86 -15.85 -17.42
N ALA A 212 17.02 -14.78 -16.62
CA ALA A 212 16.04 -14.43 -15.57
C ALA A 212 14.64 -14.20 -16.14
N ILE A 213 14.51 -13.46 -17.24
CA ILE A 213 13.23 -13.21 -17.92
C ILE A 213 12.61 -14.51 -18.43
N SER A 214 13.41 -15.41 -19.05
CA SER A 214 12.90 -16.71 -19.52
C SER A 214 12.42 -17.61 -18.39
N GLN A 215 12.90 -17.41 -17.18
CA GLN A 215 12.49 -18.12 -15.96
C GLN A 215 11.32 -17.45 -15.23
N GLY A 216 10.83 -16.30 -15.72
CA GLY A 216 9.65 -15.61 -15.21
C GLY A 216 9.91 -14.38 -14.34
N ALA A 217 11.13 -13.81 -14.35
CA ALA A 217 11.34 -12.46 -13.84
C ALA A 217 10.46 -11.48 -14.62
N TYR A 218 9.86 -10.50 -13.93
CA TYR A 218 8.84 -9.66 -14.52
C TYR A 218 9.41 -8.78 -15.67
N THR A 219 10.53 -8.12 -15.39
CA THR A 219 11.25 -7.30 -16.37
C THR A 219 12.65 -6.99 -15.87
N CYS A 220 13.39 -6.19 -16.63
CA CYS A 220 14.68 -5.65 -16.24
C CYS A 220 14.72 -4.13 -16.39
N ILE A 221 15.36 -3.43 -15.46
CA ILE A 221 15.69 -2.01 -15.53
C ILE A 221 17.19 -1.79 -15.60
N TYR A 222 17.59 -0.73 -16.29
CA TYR A 222 19.00 -0.40 -16.49
C TYR A 222 19.45 0.74 -15.57
N LYS A 223 20.63 0.60 -14.98
CA LYS A 223 21.31 1.65 -14.22
C LYS A 223 21.99 2.65 -15.20
N PRO A 224 21.94 3.97 -14.97
CA PRO A 224 21.27 4.67 -13.88
C PRO A 224 19.74 4.70 -14.06
N TYR A 225 19.01 4.66 -12.94
CA TYR A 225 17.55 4.58 -12.95
C TYR A 225 16.89 5.90 -13.34
N ASP A 226 15.91 5.81 -14.21
CA ASP A 226 14.92 6.85 -14.42
C ASP A 226 13.79 6.67 -13.38
N ALA A 227 13.71 7.62 -12.44
CA ALA A 227 12.77 7.53 -11.33
C ALA A 227 11.31 7.44 -11.81
N GLU A 228 10.93 8.20 -12.83
CA GLU A 228 9.56 8.18 -13.36
C GLU A 228 9.22 6.82 -13.97
N LYS A 229 10.16 6.20 -14.69
CA LYS A 229 9.96 4.86 -15.26
C LYS A 229 9.87 3.78 -14.19
N VAL A 230 10.67 3.86 -13.13
CA VAL A 230 10.59 2.93 -12.00
C VAL A 230 9.24 3.02 -11.31
N LEU A 231 8.75 4.23 -11.06
CA LEU A 231 7.46 4.46 -10.43
C LEU A 231 6.29 3.98 -11.31
N ALA A 232 6.30 4.32 -12.59
CA ALA A 232 5.31 3.84 -13.55
C ALA A 232 5.27 2.29 -13.61
N LEU A 233 6.43 1.65 -13.60
CA LEU A 233 6.53 0.18 -13.56
C LEU A 233 5.87 -0.42 -12.31
N ILE A 234 6.10 0.17 -11.12
CA ILE A 234 5.47 -0.30 -9.88
C ILE A 234 3.95 -0.14 -9.96
N GLU A 235 3.45 0.99 -10.48
CA GLU A 235 2.02 1.24 -10.64
C GLU A 235 1.38 0.26 -11.63
N ASP A 236 2.06 -0.09 -12.72
CA ASP A 236 1.60 -1.09 -13.68
C ASP A 236 1.50 -2.49 -13.03
N ILE A 237 2.54 -2.89 -12.30
CA ILE A 237 2.55 -4.15 -11.56
C ILE A 237 1.43 -4.18 -10.52
N ALA A 238 1.22 -3.10 -9.77
CA ALA A 238 0.15 -3.01 -8.78
C ALA A 238 -1.25 -3.13 -9.43
N ARG A 239 -1.44 -2.59 -10.65
CA ARG A 239 -2.68 -2.76 -11.42
C ARG A 239 -2.90 -4.19 -11.91
N GLU A 240 -1.86 -4.89 -12.30
CA GLU A 240 -1.96 -6.28 -12.77
C GLU A 240 -2.21 -7.27 -11.65
N LYS A 241 -1.60 -7.03 -10.50
CA LYS A 241 -1.63 -7.93 -9.33
C LYS A 241 -2.77 -7.58 -8.35
N LYS A 242 -4.01 -7.65 -8.80
CA LYS A 242 -5.22 -7.36 -7.98
C LYS A 242 -5.30 -8.13 -6.64
N GLU A 243 -4.46 -9.12 -6.42
CA GLU A 243 -4.49 -10.00 -5.24
C GLU A 243 -3.65 -9.48 -4.05
N TRP A 244 -2.84 -8.42 -4.23
CA TRP A 244 -1.91 -7.97 -3.20
C TRP A 244 -2.58 -7.40 -1.96
N THR A 245 -3.82 -6.91 -2.07
CA THR A 245 -4.55 -6.31 -0.95
C THR A 245 -5.35 -7.30 -0.11
N GLN A 246 -5.65 -8.50 -0.61
CA GLN A 246 -6.54 -9.43 0.11
C GLN A 246 -5.84 -10.27 1.20
N GLN A 247 -4.52 -10.26 1.33
CA GLN A 247 -3.76 -11.17 2.19
C GLN A 247 -2.69 -10.52 3.07
N MET A 248 -2.72 -9.21 3.29
CA MET A 248 -1.69 -8.55 4.10
C MET A 248 -2.05 -8.45 5.58
N PRO A 249 -1.07 -8.62 6.50
CA PRO A 249 -1.26 -8.34 7.91
C PRO A 249 -1.52 -6.84 8.13
N PRO A 250 -2.22 -6.47 9.23
CA PRO A 250 -2.53 -5.09 9.53
C PRO A 250 -1.28 -4.21 9.59
N LEU A 251 -1.43 -2.95 9.22
CA LEU A 251 -0.42 -1.92 9.41
C LEU A 251 -0.09 -1.83 10.92
N SER A 252 1.11 -2.24 11.31
CA SER A 252 1.61 -2.13 12.69
C SER A 252 2.30 -0.77 12.89
#